data_dd9fbb19a3f4e9965f4f122da106d63e
#
_entry.id   dd9fbb19a3f4e9965f4f122da106d63e
#
_cell.length_a   1.000
_cell.length_b   1.000
_cell.length_c   1.000
_cell.angle_alpha   90.00
_cell.angle_beta   90.00
_cell.angle_gamma   90.00
#
_symmetry.space_group_name_H-M   'P 1'
#
loop_
_entity.id
_entity.type
_entity.pdbx_description
1 polymer ?
#
loop_
_entity_poly.entity_id
_entity_poly.type
_entity_poly.pdbx_seq_one_letter_code
_entity_poly.pdbx_strand_id
1 'polypeptide(L)'
;QSFQNCLRENNISPEDVVFVAHSTTQATNALIEGDVAKVGVIGMAKGGLEGFLAKRQTRLNDIDLGNKKKIEIVNAFLPVKHLNVDRVSETISSLERERAEVLVSSMAFGVDNGEPERVVYEAASVKSIPTTMASDITKLYGLTRRTRTAAINASILPKMLDTATSTEDSVREAGVNVSLMIMRGDGGVMEINEMKKRPVLTMLSGPAASVMGSLMYLRASNGVYFEVGGTTTNIGVIKNGRPAIDYSIV
;
A
#
# COMPACT_ATOMS: atom_id res chain seq x y z
N GLN A 1 6.78 -1.71 24.66
CA GLN A 1 6.87 -2.58 25.85
C GLN A 1 7.16 -4.04 25.51
N SER A 2 6.38 -4.73 24.65
CA SER A 2 6.60 -6.16 24.34
C SER A 2 7.96 -6.44 23.72
N PHE A 3 8.42 -5.60 22.80
CA PHE A 3 9.73 -5.75 22.16
C PHE A 3 10.89 -5.53 23.15
N GLN A 4 10.83 -4.47 23.96
CA GLN A 4 11.80 -4.20 25.03
C GLN A 4 11.85 -5.33 26.07
N ASN A 5 10.68 -5.86 26.46
CA ASN A 5 10.61 -7.00 27.37
C ASN A 5 11.27 -8.23 26.78
N CYS A 6 11.03 -8.52 25.50
CA CYS A 6 11.66 -9.65 24.80
C CYS A 6 13.19 -9.57 24.82
N LEU A 7 13.77 -8.39 24.54
CA LEU A 7 15.21 -8.20 24.60
C LEU A 7 15.75 -8.43 26.01
N ARG A 8 15.09 -7.84 27.02
CA ARG A 8 15.50 -7.93 28.43
C ARG A 8 15.40 -9.36 28.98
N GLU A 9 14.30 -10.06 28.73
CA GLU A 9 14.05 -11.42 29.20
C GLU A 9 15.02 -12.43 28.60
N ASN A 10 15.52 -12.17 27.40
CA ASN A 10 16.49 -13.03 26.72
C ASN A 10 17.94 -12.54 26.84
N ASN A 11 18.20 -11.50 27.66
CA ASN A 11 19.53 -10.91 27.85
C ASN A 11 20.19 -10.48 26.53
N ILE A 12 19.41 -9.97 25.57
CA ILE A 12 19.91 -9.49 24.28
C ILE A 12 20.19 -7.99 24.41
N SER A 13 21.44 -7.58 24.13
CA SER A 13 21.75 -6.17 24.02
C SER A 13 21.12 -5.58 22.75
N PRO A 14 20.52 -4.38 22.81
CA PRO A 14 20.02 -3.70 21.62
C PRO A 14 21.06 -3.55 20.50
N GLU A 15 22.34 -3.46 20.88
CA GLU A 15 23.50 -3.33 19.96
C GLU A 15 23.77 -4.62 19.19
N ASP A 16 23.37 -5.78 19.74
CA ASP A 16 23.52 -7.09 19.11
C ASP A 16 22.42 -7.39 18.09
N VAL A 17 21.37 -6.55 18.04
CA VAL A 17 20.27 -6.72 17.09
C VAL A 17 20.72 -6.21 15.72
N VAL A 18 20.90 -7.12 14.78
CA VAL A 18 21.34 -6.82 13.41
C VAL A 18 20.20 -6.73 12.40
N PHE A 19 19.00 -7.19 12.79
CA PHE A 19 17.83 -7.22 11.90
C PHE A 19 16.53 -7.24 12.70
N VAL A 20 15.57 -6.40 12.29
CA VAL A 20 14.19 -6.39 12.82
C VAL A 20 13.24 -6.54 11.67
N ALA A 21 12.40 -7.57 11.70
CA ALA A 21 11.29 -7.73 10.75
C ALA A 21 9.97 -7.76 11.50
N HIS A 22 8.99 -7.03 10.97
CA HIS A 22 7.65 -6.93 11.52
C HIS A 22 6.60 -7.28 10.47
N SER A 23 5.60 -8.08 10.83
CA SER A 23 4.40 -8.28 10.02
C SER A 23 3.21 -7.56 10.67
N THR A 24 2.29 -7.07 9.86
CA THR A 24 1.12 -6.36 10.35
C THR A 24 -0.14 -6.78 9.60
N THR A 25 -1.24 -6.90 10.32
CA THR A 25 -2.57 -7.13 9.74
C THR A 25 -3.35 -5.83 9.49
N GLN A 26 -2.77 -4.68 9.83
CA GLN A 26 -3.45 -3.38 9.80
C GLN A 26 -4.02 -3.02 8.42
N ALA A 27 -3.26 -3.24 7.34
CA ALA A 27 -3.74 -2.98 5.98
C ALA A 27 -4.97 -3.83 5.62
N THR A 28 -4.92 -5.12 5.95
CA THR A 28 -6.04 -6.05 5.71
C THR A 28 -7.25 -5.68 6.57
N ASN A 29 -7.02 -5.40 7.86
CA ASN A 29 -8.09 -5.04 8.79
C ASN A 29 -8.76 -3.73 8.40
N ALA A 30 -7.99 -2.69 8.01
CA ALA A 30 -8.53 -1.43 7.55
C ALA A 30 -9.54 -1.61 6.40
N LEU A 31 -9.22 -2.45 5.42
CA LEU A 31 -10.14 -2.76 4.31
C LEU A 31 -11.36 -3.57 4.78
N ILE A 32 -11.17 -4.61 5.59
CA ILE A 32 -12.27 -5.45 6.09
C ILE A 32 -13.21 -4.64 6.99
N GLU A 33 -12.67 -3.76 7.81
CA GLU A 33 -13.43 -2.91 8.73
C GLU A 33 -14.03 -1.67 8.05
N GLY A 34 -13.55 -1.32 6.85
CA GLY A 34 -13.93 -0.10 6.14
C GLY A 34 -13.36 1.17 6.78
N ASP A 35 -12.30 1.03 7.59
CA ASP A 35 -11.54 2.14 8.17
C ASP A 35 -10.54 2.66 7.14
N VAL A 36 -11.06 3.32 6.12
CA VAL A 36 -10.36 3.75 4.92
C VAL A 36 -10.68 5.20 4.58
N ALA A 37 -9.69 5.92 4.09
CA ALA A 37 -9.83 7.30 3.67
C ALA A 37 -10.60 7.42 2.35
N LYS A 38 -11.31 8.53 2.15
CA LYS A 38 -11.94 8.91 0.89
C LYS A 38 -10.89 9.36 -0.12
N VAL A 39 -10.95 8.80 -1.32
CA VAL A 39 -9.90 8.95 -2.34
C VAL A 39 -10.29 9.92 -3.44
N GLY A 40 -9.46 10.92 -3.68
CA GLY A 40 -9.50 11.76 -4.87
C GLY A 40 -8.61 11.22 -5.98
N VAL A 41 -9.18 10.84 -7.12
CA VAL A 41 -8.42 10.33 -8.27
C VAL A 41 -8.23 11.44 -9.30
N ILE A 42 -6.98 11.74 -9.64
CA ILE A 42 -6.61 12.68 -10.71
C ILE A 42 -6.08 11.86 -11.89
N GLY A 43 -6.96 11.65 -12.88
CA GLY A 43 -6.59 11.02 -14.15
C GLY A 43 -5.88 12.00 -15.09
N MET A 44 -4.88 11.52 -15.83
CA MET A 44 -4.10 12.37 -16.76
C MET A 44 -3.80 11.66 -18.07
N ALA A 45 -3.70 12.43 -19.15
CA ALA A 45 -3.25 11.97 -20.46
C ALA A 45 -2.82 13.15 -21.34
N LYS A 46 -2.15 12.88 -22.46
CA LYS A 46 -1.67 13.92 -23.40
C LYS A 46 -2.81 14.66 -24.08
N GLY A 47 -3.94 14.04 -24.33
CA GLY A 47 -5.11 14.64 -25.01
C GLY A 47 -5.55 13.85 -26.24
N GLY A 48 -6.44 14.44 -27.06
CA GLY A 48 -7.01 13.76 -28.23
C GLY A 48 -7.80 12.50 -27.87
N LEU A 49 -7.72 11.47 -28.71
CA LEU A 49 -8.36 10.18 -28.50
C LEU A 49 -7.82 9.46 -27.25
N GLU A 50 -6.50 9.56 -27.01
CA GLU A 50 -5.87 9.05 -25.77
C GLU A 50 -6.51 9.69 -24.54
N GLY A 51 -6.67 11.01 -24.53
CA GLY A 51 -7.30 11.73 -23.43
C GLY A 51 -8.74 11.30 -23.15
N PHE A 52 -9.52 11.08 -24.19
CA PHE A 52 -10.90 10.59 -24.06
C PHE A 52 -10.95 9.19 -23.44
N LEU A 53 -10.14 8.27 -23.93
CA LEU A 53 -10.06 6.91 -23.40
C LEU A 53 -9.51 6.89 -21.96
N ALA A 54 -8.44 7.63 -21.70
CA ALA A 54 -7.83 7.71 -20.37
C ALA A 54 -8.79 8.30 -19.33
N LYS A 55 -9.54 9.35 -19.69
CA LYS A 55 -10.57 9.93 -18.82
C LYS A 55 -11.62 8.90 -18.39
N ARG A 56 -12.01 8.01 -19.31
CA ARG A 56 -12.95 6.92 -19.01
C ARG A 56 -12.28 5.83 -18.15
N GLN A 57 -11.02 5.49 -18.43
CA GLN A 57 -10.29 4.41 -17.75
C GLN A 57 -9.83 4.78 -16.34
N THR A 58 -9.56 6.06 -16.07
CA THR A 58 -9.17 6.55 -14.74
C THR A 58 -10.35 6.93 -13.87
N ARG A 59 -11.54 7.08 -14.44
CA ARG A 59 -12.77 7.34 -13.69
C ARG A 59 -13.20 6.05 -12.99
N LEU A 60 -13.09 6.04 -11.67
CA LEU A 60 -13.50 4.92 -10.84
C LEU A 60 -14.85 5.23 -10.17
N ASN A 61 -15.67 4.21 -10.03
CA ASN A 61 -16.77 4.21 -9.07
C ASN A 61 -16.23 3.87 -7.69
N ASP A 62 -17.05 4.04 -6.66
CA ASP A 62 -16.74 3.55 -5.32
C ASP A 62 -16.33 2.07 -5.39
N ILE A 63 -15.34 1.70 -4.59
CA ILE A 63 -14.83 0.33 -4.55
C ILE A 63 -15.54 -0.39 -3.41
N ASP A 64 -16.34 -1.38 -3.74
CA ASP A 64 -17.04 -2.23 -2.77
C ASP A 64 -16.02 -3.12 -2.03
N LEU A 65 -16.07 -3.09 -0.71
CA LEU A 65 -15.27 -3.90 0.21
C LEU A 65 -16.07 -5.06 0.82
N GLY A 66 -17.35 -5.20 0.45
CA GLY A 66 -18.27 -6.13 1.06
C GLY A 66 -18.91 -5.60 2.36
N ASN A 67 -19.95 -6.29 2.83
CA ASN A 67 -20.66 -5.94 4.07
C ASN A 67 -21.12 -4.46 4.15
N LYS A 68 -21.57 -3.89 3.02
CA LYS A 68 -21.98 -2.48 2.88
C LYS A 68 -20.86 -1.46 3.12
N LYS A 69 -19.61 -1.88 3.13
CA LYS A 69 -18.44 -1.02 3.24
C LYS A 69 -17.87 -0.73 1.86
N LYS A 70 -17.32 0.45 1.68
CA LYS A 70 -16.77 0.88 0.40
C LYS A 70 -15.66 1.89 0.59
N ILE A 71 -14.78 2.00 -0.38
CA ILE A 71 -13.89 3.15 -0.53
C ILE A 71 -14.64 4.18 -1.38
N GLU A 72 -14.92 5.34 -0.82
CA GLU A 72 -15.55 6.44 -1.57
C GLU A 72 -14.54 7.09 -2.51
N ILE A 73 -14.96 7.30 -3.78
CA ILE A 73 -14.09 7.84 -4.82
C ILE A 73 -14.68 9.15 -5.37
N VAL A 74 -13.87 10.18 -5.45
CA VAL A 74 -14.13 11.39 -6.24
C VAL A 74 -13.10 11.50 -7.36
N ASN A 75 -13.51 12.00 -8.53
CA ASN A 75 -12.68 11.94 -9.73
C ASN A 75 -12.47 13.31 -10.35
N ALA A 76 -11.24 13.61 -10.72
CA ALA A 76 -10.86 14.73 -11.57
C ALA A 76 -10.03 14.25 -12.78
N PHE A 77 -9.94 15.08 -13.82
CA PHE A 77 -9.11 14.78 -14.98
C PHE A 77 -8.36 16.03 -15.45
N LEU A 78 -7.03 15.90 -15.59
CA LEU A 78 -6.14 16.95 -16.05
C LEU A 78 -5.44 16.54 -17.36
N PRO A 79 -5.70 17.23 -18.49
CA PRO A 79 -4.88 17.07 -19.68
C PRO A 79 -3.45 17.55 -19.42
N VAL A 80 -2.44 16.73 -19.73
CA VAL A 80 -1.01 17.02 -19.46
C VAL A 80 -0.55 18.32 -20.12
N LYS A 81 -1.07 18.66 -21.30
CA LYS A 81 -0.76 19.93 -21.99
C LYS A 81 -1.14 21.19 -21.18
N HIS A 82 -1.99 21.03 -20.17
CA HIS A 82 -2.43 22.10 -19.28
C HIS A 82 -1.91 21.91 -17.85
N LEU A 83 -0.96 21.00 -17.67
CA LEU A 83 -0.38 20.69 -16.38
C LEU A 83 0.55 21.84 -15.96
N ASN A 84 0.12 22.60 -14.98
CA ASN A 84 0.93 23.59 -14.28
C ASN A 84 0.52 23.60 -12.79
N VAL A 85 1.33 24.23 -11.97
CA VAL A 85 1.16 24.24 -10.51
C VAL A 85 -0.21 24.79 -10.10
N ASP A 86 -0.68 25.85 -10.75
CA ASP A 86 -1.96 26.49 -10.41
C ASP A 86 -3.14 25.55 -10.69
N ARG A 87 -3.17 24.97 -11.88
CA ARG A 87 -4.22 24.01 -12.27
C ARG A 87 -4.23 22.75 -11.40
N VAL A 88 -3.07 22.25 -11.05
CA VAL A 88 -2.94 21.12 -10.13
C VAL A 88 -3.49 21.49 -8.76
N SER A 89 -3.11 22.67 -8.24
CA SER A 89 -3.58 23.19 -6.94
C SER A 89 -5.08 23.40 -6.91
N GLU A 90 -5.66 23.98 -7.98
CA GLU A 90 -7.11 24.14 -8.13
C GLU A 90 -7.84 22.81 -8.14
N THR A 91 -7.29 21.81 -8.86
CA THR A 91 -7.87 20.47 -8.95
C THR A 91 -7.83 19.77 -7.58
N ILE A 92 -6.71 19.84 -6.89
CA ILE A 92 -6.57 19.30 -5.52
C ILE A 92 -7.60 19.98 -4.61
N SER A 93 -7.70 21.32 -4.62
CA SER A 93 -8.65 22.06 -3.80
C SER A 93 -10.11 21.74 -4.13
N SER A 94 -10.41 21.36 -5.39
CA SER A 94 -11.75 20.89 -5.76
C SER A 94 -12.05 19.53 -5.12
N LEU A 95 -11.09 18.61 -5.14
CA LEU A 95 -11.25 17.29 -4.51
C LEU A 95 -11.33 17.37 -2.97
N GLU A 96 -10.58 18.30 -2.36
CA GLU A 96 -10.70 18.59 -0.91
C GLU A 96 -12.10 19.08 -0.54
N ARG A 97 -12.72 19.94 -1.37
CA ARG A 97 -14.13 20.38 -1.16
C ARG A 97 -15.11 19.22 -1.26
N GLU A 98 -14.81 18.20 -2.04
CA GLU A 98 -15.55 16.94 -2.10
C GLU A 98 -15.16 15.95 -1.00
N ARG A 99 -14.35 16.41 -0.01
CA ARG A 99 -13.88 15.65 1.15
C ARG A 99 -12.94 14.49 0.80
N ALA A 100 -12.16 14.61 -0.27
CA ALA A 100 -11.04 13.68 -0.47
C ALA A 100 -9.99 13.91 0.62
N GLU A 101 -9.60 12.84 1.28
CA GLU A 101 -8.60 12.85 2.36
C GLU A 101 -7.22 12.44 1.85
N VAL A 102 -7.20 11.67 0.77
CA VAL A 102 -5.99 11.17 0.11
C VAL A 102 -6.13 11.28 -1.40
N LEU A 103 -5.02 11.30 -2.12
CA LEU A 103 -5.02 11.45 -3.56
C LEU A 103 -4.36 10.28 -4.29
N VAL A 104 -4.80 10.09 -5.52
CA VAL A 104 -4.15 9.24 -6.51
C VAL A 104 -3.85 10.09 -7.74
N SER A 105 -2.61 10.11 -8.19
CA SER A 105 -2.25 10.58 -9.51
C SER A 105 -2.08 9.39 -10.46
N SER A 106 -2.78 9.41 -11.61
CA SER A 106 -2.77 8.29 -12.55
C SER A 106 -2.74 8.76 -13.98
N MET A 107 -1.64 8.50 -14.67
CA MET A 107 -1.43 8.91 -16.05
C MET A 107 -1.51 7.72 -17.01
N ALA A 108 -2.13 7.95 -18.18
CA ALA A 108 -1.96 7.05 -19.32
C ALA A 108 -0.48 6.93 -19.68
N PHE A 109 0.01 5.70 -19.79
CA PHE A 109 1.43 5.41 -20.00
C PHE A 109 2.37 5.98 -18.91
N GLY A 110 1.87 6.20 -17.69
CA GLY A 110 2.67 6.69 -16.55
C GLY A 110 3.84 5.77 -16.18
N VAL A 111 3.79 4.49 -16.57
CA VAL A 111 4.89 3.54 -16.37
C VAL A 111 6.12 3.86 -17.23
N ASP A 112 5.92 4.53 -18.37
CA ASP A 112 6.99 4.97 -19.26
C ASP A 112 7.46 6.38 -18.89
N ASN A 113 6.54 7.22 -18.41
CA ASN A 113 6.83 8.59 -17.97
C ASN A 113 5.92 8.97 -16.79
N GLY A 114 6.43 8.83 -15.57
CA GLY A 114 5.74 9.18 -14.33
C GLY A 114 5.82 10.66 -13.95
N GLU A 115 6.46 11.51 -14.75
CA GLU A 115 6.69 12.92 -14.42
C GLU A 115 5.38 13.70 -14.14
N PRO A 116 4.31 13.56 -14.94
CA PRO A 116 3.05 14.23 -14.61
C PRO A 116 2.41 13.76 -13.29
N GLU A 117 2.58 12.48 -12.93
CA GLU A 117 2.11 11.96 -11.64
C GLU A 117 2.90 12.59 -10.49
N ARG A 118 4.21 12.80 -10.67
CA ARG A 118 5.10 13.43 -9.69
C ARG A 118 4.74 14.89 -9.44
N VAL A 119 4.43 15.67 -10.48
CA VAL A 119 3.99 17.07 -10.32
C VAL A 119 2.75 17.16 -9.39
N VAL A 120 1.80 16.24 -9.54
CA VAL A 120 0.63 16.17 -8.65
C VAL A 120 1.05 15.77 -7.23
N TYR A 121 1.92 14.77 -7.11
CA TYR A 121 2.44 14.31 -5.82
C TYR A 121 3.14 15.43 -5.05
N GLU A 122 4.02 16.19 -5.71
CA GLU A 122 4.74 17.31 -5.10
C GLU A 122 3.80 18.42 -4.66
N ALA A 123 2.82 18.80 -5.50
CA ALA A 123 1.83 19.80 -5.14
C ALA A 123 0.95 19.38 -3.96
N ALA A 124 0.58 18.11 -3.87
CA ALA A 124 -0.16 17.55 -2.75
C ALA A 124 0.68 17.49 -1.47
N SER A 125 1.98 17.20 -1.59
CA SER A 125 2.93 17.14 -0.47
C SER A 125 3.05 18.50 0.23
N VAL A 126 3.01 19.60 -0.51
CA VAL A 126 3.01 20.98 0.07
C VAL A 126 1.80 21.19 0.99
N LYS A 127 0.68 20.54 0.68
CA LYS A 127 -0.55 20.57 1.49
C LYS A 127 -0.63 19.44 2.54
N SER A 128 0.42 18.64 2.69
CA SER A 128 0.45 17.45 3.56
C SER A 128 -0.65 16.44 3.27
N ILE A 129 -1.11 16.34 2.01
CA ILE A 129 -2.13 15.37 1.61
C ILE A 129 -1.43 14.09 1.15
N PRO A 130 -1.67 12.93 1.82
CA PRO A 130 -1.06 11.67 1.42
C PRO A 130 -1.48 11.30 -0.01
N THR A 131 -0.51 11.00 -0.86
CA THR A 131 -0.75 10.80 -2.29
C THR A 131 -0.04 9.55 -2.80
N THR A 132 -0.71 8.78 -3.63
CA THR A 132 -0.17 7.61 -4.32
C THR A 132 0.00 7.91 -5.80
N MET A 133 1.21 7.75 -6.32
CA MET A 133 1.47 7.72 -7.76
C MET A 133 1.17 6.32 -8.30
N ALA A 134 0.26 6.21 -9.27
CA ALA A 134 -0.16 4.91 -9.78
C ALA A 134 0.98 4.13 -10.46
N SER A 135 1.91 4.82 -11.10
CA SER A 135 3.11 4.22 -11.72
C SER A 135 4.10 3.63 -10.70
N ASP A 136 4.04 4.04 -9.42
CA ASP A 136 4.90 3.49 -8.37
C ASP A 136 4.33 2.22 -7.76
N ILE A 137 3.01 2.00 -7.87
CA ILE A 137 2.38 0.80 -7.32
C ILE A 137 2.73 -0.43 -8.14
N THR A 138 2.68 -0.30 -9.46
CA THR A 138 3.03 -1.38 -10.37
C THR A 138 3.57 -0.82 -11.68
N LYS A 139 4.55 -1.50 -12.24
CA LYS A 139 5.12 -1.16 -13.56
C LYS A 139 4.38 -1.87 -14.71
N LEU A 140 3.22 -2.47 -14.43
CA LEU A 140 2.41 -3.12 -15.44
C LEU A 140 1.50 -2.12 -16.16
N TYR A 141 1.27 -2.37 -17.45
CA TYR A 141 0.25 -1.68 -18.23
C TYR A 141 -1.16 -2.07 -17.73
N GLY A 142 -2.18 -1.34 -18.15
CA GLY A 142 -3.55 -1.54 -17.69
C GLY A 142 -4.00 -0.40 -16.78
N LEU A 143 -4.31 0.76 -17.40
CA LEU A 143 -4.57 2.02 -16.70
C LEU A 143 -5.66 1.89 -15.63
N THR A 144 -6.81 1.29 -15.95
CA THR A 144 -7.92 1.14 -14.98
C THR A 144 -7.52 0.28 -13.78
N ARG A 145 -6.84 -0.86 -14.02
CA ARG A 145 -6.40 -1.76 -12.95
C ARG A 145 -5.36 -1.06 -12.07
N ARG A 146 -4.38 -0.41 -12.67
CA ARG A 146 -3.35 0.35 -11.94
C ARG A 146 -3.96 1.48 -11.10
N THR A 147 -4.90 2.25 -11.67
CA THR A 147 -5.60 3.32 -10.95
C THR A 147 -6.40 2.76 -9.76
N ARG A 148 -7.09 1.63 -9.96
CA ARG A 148 -7.86 0.98 -8.89
C ARG A 148 -6.96 0.48 -7.76
N THR A 149 -5.83 -0.16 -8.09
CA THR A 149 -4.87 -0.61 -7.07
C THR A 149 -4.26 0.58 -6.33
N ALA A 150 -3.95 1.67 -7.04
CA ALA A 150 -3.47 2.90 -6.41
C ALA A 150 -4.54 3.54 -5.49
N ALA A 151 -5.82 3.47 -5.84
CA ALA A 151 -6.90 3.95 -4.97
C ALA A 151 -7.02 3.12 -3.68
N ILE A 152 -6.91 1.80 -3.79
CA ILE A 152 -6.86 0.92 -2.60
C ILE A 152 -5.65 1.27 -1.75
N ASN A 153 -4.47 1.43 -2.35
CA ASN A 153 -3.26 1.83 -1.63
C ASN A 153 -3.42 3.17 -0.90
N ALA A 154 -3.94 4.18 -1.60
CA ALA A 154 -4.15 5.51 -1.04
C ALA A 154 -5.13 5.48 0.14
N SER A 155 -6.21 4.70 0.04
CA SER A 155 -7.27 4.64 1.06
C SER A 155 -6.78 4.16 2.43
N ILE A 156 -5.76 3.31 2.46
CA ILE A 156 -5.16 2.79 3.70
C ILE A 156 -3.90 3.55 4.14
N LEU A 157 -3.43 4.48 3.31
CA LEU A 157 -2.16 5.17 3.52
C LEU A 157 -2.07 5.89 4.88
N PRO A 158 -3.06 6.69 5.33
CA PRO A 158 -2.98 7.37 6.61
C PRO A 158 -2.78 6.39 7.78
N LYS A 159 -3.60 5.35 7.84
CA LYS A 159 -3.54 4.30 8.87
C LYS A 159 -2.17 3.60 8.91
N MET A 160 -1.62 3.34 7.74
CA MET A 160 -0.34 2.65 7.63
C MET A 160 0.86 3.56 7.93
N LEU A 161 0.75 4.86 7.66
CA LEU A 161 1.75 5.84 8.07
C LEU A 161 1.82 5.94 9.60
N ASP A 162 0.68 6.00 10.29
CA ASP A 162 0.62 6.00 11.76
C ASP A 162 1.22 4.72 12.35
N THR A 163 0.89 3.57 11.75
CA THR A 163 1.45 2.27 12.16
C THR A 163 2.97 2.24 11.96
N ALA A 164 3.46 2.75 10.84
CA ALA A 164 4.88 2.83 10.55
C ALA A 164 5.62 3.65 11.61
N THR A 165 5.13 4.87 11.87
CA THR A 165 5.73 5.79 12.85
C THR A 165 5.77 5.16 14.23
N SER A 166 4.63 4.61 14.71
CA SER A 166 4.55 3.96 16.01
C SER A 166 5.48 2.76 16.15
N THR A 167 5.69 2.00 15.06
CA THR A 167 6.58 0.85 15.07
C THR A 167 8.05 1.28 15.07
N GLU A 168 8.42 2.27 14.25
CA GLU A 168 9.78 2.84 14.25
C GLU A 168 10.14 3.41 15.61
N ASP A 169 9.23 4.18 16.23
CA ASP A 169 9.45 4.77 17.55
C ASP A 169 9.65 3.68 18.62
N SER A 170 8.83 2.61 18.59
CA SER A 170 8.97 1.49 19.53
C SER A 170 10.30 0.76 19.40
N VAL A 171 10.84 0.62 18.19
CA VAL A 171 12.15 -0.02 17.94
C VAL A 171 13.27 0.91 18.41
N ARG A 172 13.17 2.21 18.13
CA ARG A 172 14.13 3.23 18.55
C ARG A 172 14.17 3.38 20.08
N GLU A 173 13.00 3.42 20.73
CA GLU A 173 12.89 3.48 22.19
C GLU A 173 13.47 2.25 22.89
N ALA A 174 13.52 1.11 22.21
CA ALA A 174 14.20 -0.09 22.70
C ALA A 174 15.74 0.00 22.58
N GLY A 175 16.29 1.08 22.04
CA GLY A 175 17.73 1.27 21.82
C GLY A 175 18.27 0.56 20.58
N VAL A 176 17.39 -0.02 19.75
CA VAL A 176 17.79 -0.74 18.53
C VAL A 176 17.90 0.24 17.37
N ASN A 177 19.07 0.28 16.74
CA ASN A 177 19.39 1.22 15.66
C ASN A 177 19.66 0.51 14.32
N VAL A 178 18.70 -0.31 13.89
CA VAL A 178 18.72 -0.99 12.58
C VAL A 178 17.50 -0.62 11.76
N SER A 179 17.60 -0.77 10.44
CA SER A 179 16.45 -0.55 9.55
C SER A 179 15.34 -1.55 9.86
N LEU A 180 14.13 -1.02 10.07
CA LEU A 180 12.95 -1.83 10.27
C LEU A 180 12.48 -2.38 8.92
N MET A 181 12.42 -3.70 8.82
CA MET A 181 11.90 -4.41 7.66
C MET A 181 10.44 -4.82 7.90
N ILE A 182 9.62 -4.66 6.89
CA ILE A 182 8.21 -5.01 6.94
C ILE A 182 7.94 -6.20 6.01
N MET A 183 7.24 -7.19 6.53
CA MET A 183 6.83 -8.37 5.77
C MET A 183 5.81 -8.00 4.70
N ARG A 184 5.98 -8.57 3.51
CA ARG A 184 5.06 -8.46 2.38
C ARG A 184 4.14 -9.68 2.29
N GLY A 185 2.99 -9.49 1.63
CA GLY A 185 2.03 -10.59 1.40
C GLY A 185 2.55 -11.70 0.47
N ASP A 186 3.63 -11.47 -0.26
CA ASP A 186 4.30 -12.48 -1.08
C ASP A 186 5.39 -13.28 -0.35
N GLY A 187 5.56 -13.04 0.95
CA GLY A 187 6.58 -13.68 1.79
C GLY A 187 7.95 -13.00 1.75
N GLY A 188 8.14 -11.96 0.96
CA GLY A 188 9.32 -11.11 0.98
C GLY A 188 9.29 -10.07 2.10
N VAL A 189 10.36 -9.27 2.20
CA VAL A 189 10.45 -8.12 3.09
C VAL A 189 10.75 -6.86 2.30
N MET A 190 10.42 -5.69 2.86
CA MET A 190 10.74 -4.38 2.32
C MET A 190 11.10 -3.43 3.46
N GLU A 191 11.89 -2.42 3.19
CA GLU A 191 12.14 -1.36 4.16
C GLU A 191 10.86 -0.60 4.50
N ILE A 192 10.78 -0.08 5.72
CA ILE A 192 9.59 0.64 6.19
C ILE A 192 9.28 1.89 5.33
N ASN A 193 10.28 2.54 4.76
CA ASN A 193 10.08 3.68 3.86
C ASN A 193 9.39 3.27 2.55
N GLU A 194 9.58 2.04 2.07
CA GLU A 194 8.83 1.51 0.94
C GLU A 194 7.40 1.13 1.34
N MET A 195 7.19 0.64 2.55
CA MET A 195 5.85 0.39 3.08
C MET A 195 5.05 1.68 3.21
N LYS A 196 5.66 2.79 3.62
CA LYS A 196 5.02 4.12 3.68
C LYS A 196 4.52 4.60 2.30
N LYS A 197 5.11 4.13 1.20
CA LYS A 197 4.66 4.45 -0.17
C LYS A 197 3.64 3.42 -0.69
N ARG A 198 3.87 2.15 -0.42
CA ARG A 198 3.13 1.01 -0.96
C ARG A 198 2.59 0.08 0.13
N PRO A 199 1.78 0.59 1.08
CA PRO A 199 1.23 -0.23 2.15
C PRO A 199 0.38 -1.41 1.65
N VAL A 200 -0.22 -1.33 0.47
CA VAL A 200 -0.96 -2.44 -0.14
C VAL A 200 -0.15 -3.73 -0.24
N LEU A 201 1.18 -3.65 -0.33
CA LEU A 201 2.06 -4.82 -0.36
C LEU A 201 2.13 -5.59 0.97
N THR A 202 1.66 -5.00 2.07
CA THR A 202 1.60 -5.68 3.39
C THR A 202 0.33 -6.49 3.58
N MET A 203 -0.62 -6.42 2.64
CA MET A 203 -1.84 -7.21 2.72
C MET A 203 -1.49 -8.69 2.81
N LEU A 204 -2.16 -9.40 3.73
CA LEU A 204 -1.92 -10.82 4.02
C LEU A 204 -0.48 -11.15 4.46
N SER A 205 0.28 -10.16 4.94
CA SER A 205 1.67 -10.40 5.40
C SER A 205 1.75 -11.32 6.63
N GLY A 206 0.75 -11.33 7.50
CA GLY A 206 0.66 -12.26 8.64
C GLY A 206 0.67 -13.71 8.17
N PRO A 207 -0.32 -14.15 7.37
CA PRO A 207 -0.33 -15.49 6.77
C PRO A 207 0.96 -15.81 5.99
N ALA A 208 1.48 -14.86 5.22
CA ALA A 208 2.74 -15.05 4.49
C ALA A 208 3.93 -15.31 5.44
N ALA A 209 4.02 -14.55 6.54
CA ALA A 209 5.05 -14.76 7.56
C ALA A 209 4.97 -16.15 8.19
N SER A 210 3.76 -16.61 8.51
CA SER A 210 3.52 -17.95 9.06
C SER A 210 3.92 -19.06 8.10
N VAL A 211 3.63 -18.89 6.80
CA VAL A 211 4.09 -19.80 5.74
C VAL A 211 5.62 -19.84 5.68
N MET A 212 6.27 -18.67 5.68
CA MET A 212 7.74 -18.59 5.62
C MET A 212 8.38 -19.20 6.88
N GLY A 213 7.82 -18.96 8.06
CA GLY A 213 8.27 -19.60 9.32
C GLY A 213 8.15 -21.12 9.27
N SER A 214 7.03 -21.64 8.76
CA SER A 214 6.81 -23.09 8.58
C SER A 214 7.81 -23.71 7.59
N LEU A 215 8.08 -23.01 6.49
CA LEU A 215 9.09 -23.45 5.51
C LEU A 215 10.49 -23.56 6.12
N MET A 216 10.89 -22.57 6.90
CA MET A 216 12.19 -22.56 7.56
C MET A 216 12.30 -23.68 8.60
N TYR A 217 11.26 -23.89 9.39
CA TYR A 217 11.24 -24.89 10.46
C TYR A 217 11.15 -26.31 9.91
N LEU A 218 10.22 -26.58 9.00
CA LEU A 218 9.96 -27.91 8.45
C LEU A 218 10.88 -28.28 7.27
N ARG A 219 11.52 -27.29 6.65
CA ARG A 219 12.30 -27.45 5.41
C ARG A 219 11.54 -28.16 4.29
N ALA A 220 10.20 -28.02 4.29
CA ALA A 220 9.33 -28.63 3.32
C ALA A 220 9.25 -27.75 2.06
N SER A 221 9.46 -28.35 0.88
CA SER A 221 9.39 -27.60 -0.39
C SER A 221 8.01 -27.58 -1.03
N ASN A 222 7.12 -28.48 -0.63
CA ASN A 222 5.73 -28.55 -1.12
C ASN A 222 4.80 -28.96 0.02
N GLY A 223 3.62 -28.33 0.09
CA GLY A 223 2.64 -28.68 1.11
C GLY A 223 1.46 -27.73 1.16
N VAL A 224 0.52 -28.07 2.01
CA VAL A 224 -0.60 -27.19 2.40
C VAL A 224 -0.37 -26.76 3.84
N TYR A 225 -0.49 -25.49 4.06
CA TYR A 225 -0.34 -24.85 5.36
C TYR A 225 -1.71 -24.45 5.91
N PHE A 226 -1.90 -24.75 7.18
CA PHE A 226 -3.09 -24.34 7.93
C PHE A 226 -2.65 -23.59 9.19
N GLU A 227 -3.17 -22.38 9.37
CA GLU A 227 -3.03 -21.64 10.61
C GLU A 227 -4.41 -21.45 11.23
N VAL A 228 -4.63 -22.10 12.36
CA VAL A 228 -5.90 -22.03 13.08
C VAL A 228 -5.75 -21.02 14.22
N GLY A 229 -6.36 -19.85 14.05
CA GLY A 229 -6.42 -18.82 15.07
C GLY A 229 -7.74 -18.87 15.87
N GLY A 230 -7.90 -17.94 16.79
CA GLY A 230 -9.13 -17.82 17.61
C GLY A 230 -10.36 -17.37 16.83
N THR A 231 -10.19 -16.65 15.73
CA THR A 231 -11.28 -16.07 14.93
C THR A 231 -11.26 -16.49 13.45
N THR A 232 -10.09 -16.85 12.93
CA THR A 232 -9.91 -17.16 11.51
C THR A 232 -9.02 -18.37 11.32
N THR A 233 -9.21 -19.05 10.20
CA THR A 233 -8.28 -20.07 9.70
C THR A 233 -7.69 -19.59 8.39
N ASN A 234 -6.37 -19.49 8.33
CA ASN A 234 -5.64 -19.19 7.10
C ASN A 234 -5.17 -20.47 6.45
N ILE A 235 -5.35 -20.57 5.14
CA ILE A 235 -4.91 -21.73 4.35
C ILE A 235 -3.98 -21.21 3.27
N GLY A 236 -2.80 -21.81 3.18
CA GLY A 236 -1.81 -21.48 2.17
C GLY A 236 -1.25 -22.73 1.50
N VAL A 237 -0.79 -22.57 0.27
CA VAL A 237 -0.11 -23.61 -0.49
C VAL A 237 1.35 -23.23 -0.65
N ILE A 238 2.22 -24.18 -0.38
CA ILE A 238 3.66 -24.06 -0.58
C ILE A 238 4.02 -24.85 -1.84
N LYS A 239 4.69 -24.21 -2.76
CA LYS A 239 5.17 -24.85 -4.00
C LYS A 239 6.61 -24.43 -4.28
N ASN A 240 7.49 -25.44 -4.43
CA ASN A 240 8.93 -25.23 -4.68
C ASN A 240 9.60 -24.28 -3.67
N GLY A 241 9.29 -24.45 -2.39
CA GLY A 241 9.88 -23.65 -1.30
C GLY A 241 9.40 -22.21 -1.23
N ARG A 242 8.25 -21.88 -1.80
CA ARG A 242 7.64 -20.53 -1.80
C ARG A 242 6.14 -20.59 -1.58
N PRO A 243 5.54 -19.56 -0.97
CA PRO A 243 4.08 -19.40 -1.01
C PRO A 243 3.58 -19.37 -2.45
N ALA A 244 2.57 -20.17 -2.76
CA ALA A 244 1.91 -20.09 -4.07
C ALA A 244 1.02 -18.86 -4.12
N ILE A 245 1.21 -18.01 -5.12
CA ILE A 245 0.41 -16.81 -5.35
C ILE A 245 -0.40 -17.02 -6.62
N ASP A 246 -1.71 -16.82 -6.53
CA ASP A 246 -2.58 -16.81 -7.70
C ASP A 246 -2.74 -15.38 -8.22
N TYR A 247 -2.16 -15.11 -9.37
CA TYR A 247 -2.24 -13.80 -10.04
C TYR A 247 -3.51 -13.64 -10.89
N SER A 248 -4.35 -14.67 -11.01
CA SER A 248 -5.57 -14.62 -11.82
C SER A 248 -6.74 -13.88 -11.14
N ILE A 249 -6.66 -13.69 -9.83
CA ILE A 249 -7.72 -13.09 -9.01
C ILE A 249 -7.53 -11.58 -8.80
N VAL A 250 -6.75 -10.91 -9.65
CA VAL A 250 -6.49 -9.46 -9.53
C VAL A 250 -7.35 -8.65 -10.49
#